data_db05198681e2dbf4d415bbcb332e2802
#
_entry.id   db05198681e2dbf4d415bbcb332e2802
#
_cell.length_a   1.000
_cell.length_b   1.000
_cell.length_c   1.000
_cell.angle_alpha   90.00
_cell.angle_beta   90.00
_cell.angle_gamma   90.00
#
_symmetry.space_group_name_H-M   'P 1'
#
loop_
_entity.id
_entity.type
_entity.pdbx_description
1 polymer ?
#
loop_
_entity_poly.entity_id
_entity_poly.type
_entity_poly.pdbx_seq_one_letter_code
_entity_poly.pdbx_strand_id
1 'polypeptide(L)'
;MNPENTLCLVVDVQERLLPVLHGADEMVGRCRVLLQGMRALGVPLLATEQYPKGLGRTVPAVQLLLDGASVFEKTRFSACLPQVGEILKQKRIANVVLAGAETHICMLQTVLDLRAAG
;
A
#
# COMPACT_ATOMS: atom_id res chain seq x y z
N MET A 1 4.91 3.83 -18.14
CA MET A 1 4.74 2.87 -17.04
C MET A 1 4.38 1.51 -17.61
N ASN A 2 5.10 0.48 -17.23
CA ASN A 2 4.94 -0.87 -17.76
C ASN A 2 4.51 -1.80 -16.62
N PRO A 3 3.47 -2.63 -16.79
CA PRO A 3 3.05 -3.57 -15.73
C PRO A 3 4.17 -4.48 -15.25
N GLU A 4 5.12 -4.82 -16.10
CA GLU A 4 6.23 -5.72 -15.75
C GLU A 4 7.24 -5.08 -14.78
N ASN A 5 7.35 -3.74 -14.77
CA ASN A 5 8.28 -3.03 -13.89
C ASN A 5 7.58 -2.12 -12.89
N THR A 6 6.29 -2.34 -12.66
CA THR A 6 5.46 -1.54 -11.76
C THR A 6 4.94 -2.40 -10.62
N LEU A 7 4.85 -1.80 -9.43
CA LEU A 7 4.28 -2.44 -8.25
C LEU A 7 3.31 -1.46 -7.59
N CYS A 8 2.18 -1.95 -7.12
CA CYS A 8 1.22 -1.15 -6.37
C CYS A 8 1.34 -1.50 -4.88
N LEU A 9 1.58 -0.49 -4.06
CA LEU A 9 1.75 -0.62 -2.62
C LEU A 9 0.58 0.09 -1.91
N VAL A 10 -0.20 -0.69 -1.17
CA VAL A 10 -1.33 -0.20 -0.39
C VAL A 10 -0.87 0.04 1.05
N VAL A 11 -0.96 1.27 1.51
CA VAL A 11 -0.39 1.70 2.79
C VAL A 11 -1.48 1.95 3.80
N ASP A 12 -1.58 1.10 4.81
CA ASP A 12 -2.31 1.32 6.07
C ASP A 12 -3.79 1.66 5.92
N VAL A 13 -4.51 1.00 5.03
CA VAL A 13 -5.97 1.17 4.88
C VAL A 13 -6.68 0.27 5.88
N GLN A 14 -6.76 0.71 7.13
CA GLN A 14 -7.08 -0.13 8.29
C GLN A 14 -8.36 0.28 9.01
N GLU A 15 -8.99 -0.73 9.64
CA GLU A 15 -10.34 -0.63 10.22
C GLU A 15 -10.50 0.48 11.27
N ARG A 16 -9.50 0.68 12.13
CA ARG A 16 -9.58 1.67 13.21
C ARG A 16 -8.97 3.01 12.86
N LEU A 17 -8.23 3.08 11.77
CA LEU A 17 -7.66 4.31 11.29
C LEU A 17 -8.65 5.12 10.45
N LEU A 18 -9.38 4.44 9.55
CA LEU A 18 -10.27 5.11 8.61
C LEU A 18 -11.39 5.95 9.25
N PRO A 19 -12.04 5.52 10.35
CA PRO A 19 -13.13 6.31 10.93
C PRO A 19 -12.73 7.72 11.37
N VAL A 20 -11.44 7.95 11.63
CA VAL A 20 -10.95 9.27 12.06
C VAL A 20 -10.43 10.12 10.90
N LEU A 21 -10.45 9.59 9.67
CA LEU A 21 -9.96 10.29 8.49
C LEU A 21 -11.11 10.94 7.72
N HIS A 22 -10.91 12.20 7.30
CA HIS A 22 -11.87 12.88 6.44
C HIS A 22 -11.87 12.24 5.04
N GLY A 23 -13.07 11.99 4.51
CA GLY A 23 -13.21 11.43 3.17
C GLY A 23 -12.79 9.98 3.04
N ALA A 24 -12.79 9.22 4.15
CA ALA A 24 -12.33 7.82 4.15
C ALA A 24 -13.12 6.92 3.20
N ASP A 25 -14.45 7.05 3.15
CA ASP A 25 -15.28 6.22 2.27
C ASP A 25 -14.97 6.45 0.80
N GLU A 26 -14.78 7.69 0.40
CA GLU A 26 -14.41 8.05 -0.96
C GLU A 26 -13.00 7.51 -1.29
N MET A 27 -12.07 7.64 -0.36
CA MET A 27 -10.71 7.12 -0.53
C MET A 27 -10.71 5.60 -0.72
N VAL A 28 -11.47 4.87 0.09
CA VAL A 28 -11.61 3.41 -0.03
C VAL A 28 -12.19 3.05 -1.39
N GLY A 29 -13.23 3.76 -1.84
CA GLY A 29 -13.84 3.53 -3.15
C GLY A 29 -12.85 3.71 -4.29
N ARG A 30 -12.07 4.77 -4.26
CA ARG A 30 -11.05 5.04 -5.27
C ARG A 30 -9.90 4.03 -5.21
N CYS A 31 -9.51 3.63 -4.02
CA CYS A 31 -8.50 2.59 -3.82
C CYS A 31 -8.95 1.27 -4.45
N ARG A 32 -10.22 0.89 -4.27
CA ARG A 32 -10.77 -0.32 -4.89
C ARG A 32 -10.70 -0.27 -6.41
N VAL A 33 -11.08 0.87 -7.01
CA VAL A 33 -11.01 1.04 -8.47
C VAL A 33 -9.58 0.87 -8.96
N LEU A 34 -8.61 1.50 -8.27
CA LEU A 34 -7.20 1.37 -8.61
C LEU A 34 -6.73 -0.08 -8.53
N LEU A 35 -7.06 -0.78 -7.44
CA LEU A 35 -6.62 -2.16 -7.24
C LEU A 35 -7.24 -3.11 -8.26
N GLN A 36 -8.51 -2.91 -8.62
CA GLN A 36 -9.14 -3.69 -9.68
C GLN A 36 -8.42 -3.50 -11.00
N GLY A 37 -8.06 -2.27 -11.34
CA GLY A 37 -7.31 -1.96 -12.56
C GLY A 37 -5.92 -2.59 -12.54
N MET A 38 -5.21 -2.50 -11.43
CA MET A 38 -3.87 -3.08 -11.29
C MET A 38 -3.90 -4.60 -11.42
N ARG A 39 -4.87 -5.27 -10.81
CA ARG A 39 -5.03 -6.72 -10.95
C ARG A 39 -5.33 -7.11 -12.40
N ALA A 40 -6.16 -6.35 -13.10
CA ALA A 40 -6.48 -6.61 -14.50
C ALA A 40 -5.25 -6.47 -15.40
N LEU A 41 -4.32 -5.58 -15.05
CA LEU A 41 -3.07 -5.37 -15.78
C LEU A 41 -1.95 -6.33 -15.36
N GLY A 42 -2.18 -7.16 -14.36
CA GLY A 42 -1.15 -8.07 -13.86
C GLY A 42 -0.07 -7.38 -13.01
N VAL A 43 -0.33 -6.17 -12.52
CA VAL A 43 0.61 -5.47 -11.64
C VAL A 43 0.59 -6.12 -10.26
N PRO A 44 1.76 -6.49 -9.69
CA PRO A 44 1.80 -7.09 -8.35
C PRO A 44 1.38 -6.08 -7.28
N LEU A 45 0.68 -6.58 -6.26
CA LEU A 45 0.17 -5.80 -5.14
C LEU A 45 0.88 -6.19 -3.86
N LEU A 46 1.25 -5.20 -3.06
CA LEU A 46 1.71 -5.38 -1.68
C LEU A 46 0.89 -4.47 -0.78
N ALA A 47 0.78 -4.83 0.48
CA ALA A 47 0.08 -3.99 1.46
C ALA A 47 0.86 -3.94 2.76
N THR A 48 0.67 -2.86 3.51
CA THR A 48 1.22 -2.73 4.86
C THR A 48 0.09 -2.46 5.85
N GLU A 49 0.32 -2.86 7.10
CA GLU A 49 -0.56 -2.59 8.23
C GLU A 49 0.28 -2.00 9.36
N GLN A 50 -0.10 -0.80 9.79
CA GLN A 50 0.55 -0.09 10.89
C GLN A 50 -0.01 -0.62 12.20
N TYR A 51 0.84 -1.21 13.04
CA TYR A 51 0.47 -1.69 14.37
C TYR A 51 -0.95 -2.31 14.40
N PRO A 52 -1.18 -3.46 13.73
CA PRO A 52 -2.54 -3.98 13.56
C PRO A 52 -3.23 -4.34 14.87
N LYS A 53 -2.49 -4.61 15.95
CA LYS A 53 -3.08 -4.84 17.28
C LYS A 53 -3.86 -3.61 17.78
N GLY A 54 -3.42 -2.40 17.41
CA GLY A 54 -4.07 -1.16 17.78
C GLY A 54 -5.00 -0.63 16.71
N LEU A 55 -4.57 -0.62 15.45
CA LEU A 55 -5.30 0.01 14.34
C LEU A 55 -6.18 -0.96 13.54
N GLY A 56 -6.11 -2.25 13.85
CA GLY A 56 -6.89 -3.26 13.16
C GLY A 56 -6.24 -3.70 11.85
N ARG A 57 -6.95 -4.56 11.13
CA ARG A 57 -6.49 -5.09 9.85
C ARG A 57 -6.96 -4.19 8.70
N THR A 58 -6.44 -4.44 7.51
CA THR A 58 -6.93 -3.79 6.29
C THR A 58 -8.44 -3.97 6.20
N VAL A 59 -9.17 -2.90 5.83
CA VAL A 59 -10.63 -2.95 5.76
C VAL A 59 -11.09 -4.03 4.77
N PRO A 60 -12.20 -4.73 5.06
CA PRO A 60 -12.65 -5.85 4.22
C PRO A 60 -12.83 -5.52 2.75
N ALA A 61 -13.33 -4.33 2.43
CA ALA A 61 -13.57 -3.89 1.06
C ALA A 61 -12.28 -3.86 0.22
N VAL A 62 -11.13 -3.56 0.84
CA VAL A 62 -9.82 -3.55 0.21
C VAL A 62 -9.17 -4.93 0.30
N GLN A 63 -9.33 -5.61 1.43
CA GLN A 63 -8.75 -6.92 1.68
C GLN A 63 -9.16 -7.94 0.60
N LEU A 64 -10.40 -7.88 0.13
CA LEU A 64 -10.89 -8.76 -0.92
C LEU A 64 -10.07 -8.65 -2.22
N LEU A 65 -9.54 -7.47 -2.50
CA LEU A 65 -8.75 -7.20 -3.70
C LEU A 65 -7.27 -7.51 -3.52
N LEU A 66 -6.86 -7.86 -2.30
CA LEU A 66 -5.47 -8.21 -1.97
C LEU A 66 -5.23 -9.71 -1.95
N ASP A 67 -6.17 -10.51 -2.45
CA ASP A 67 -6.03 -11.95 -2.48
C ASP A 67 -4.73 -12.36 -3.21
N GLY A 68 -3.91 -13.16 -2.55
CA GLY A 68 -2.60 -13.55 -3.07
C GLY A 68 -1.50 -12.52 -2.87
N ALA A 69 -1.81 -11.29 -2.41
CA ALA A 69 -0.81 -10.28 -2.14
C ALA A 69 -0.17 -10.49 -0.76
N SER A 70 1.10 -10.08 -0.64
CA SER A 70 1.78 -10.10 0.66
C SER A 70 1.38 -8.87 1.47
N VAL A 71 1.10 -9.07 2.76
CA VAL A 71 0.76 -8.00 3.70
C VAL A 71 1.79 -7.99 4.81
N PHE A 72 2.47 -6.85 4.98
CA PHE A 72 3.53 -6.71 5.98
C PHE A 72 3.09 -5.79 7.12
N GLU A 73 3.34 -6.22 8.36
CA GLU A 73 3.07 -5.39 9.54
C GLU A 73 4.27 -4.49 9.80
N LYS A 74 4.01 -3.26 10.24
CA LYS A 74 5.06 -2.31 10.56
C LYS A 74 4.73 -1.51 11.82
N THR A 75 5.77 -1.00 12.46
CA THR A 75 5.66 -0.11 13.62
C THR A 75 6.19 1.29 13.33
N ARG A 76 6.82 1.49 12.18
CA ARG A 76 7.32 2.77 11.69
C ARG A 76 6.34 3.37 10.67
N PHE A 77 6.42 4.66 10.42
CA PHE A 77 5.50 5.33 9.48
C PHE A 77 5.73 4.90 8.03
N SER A 78 6.98 4.78 7.64
CA SER A 78 7.29 4.41 6.25
C SER A 78 6.92 2.96 5.95
N ALA A 79 6.34 2.74 4.77
CA ALA A 79 6.12 1.41 4.22
C ALA A 79 7.33 0.88 3.46
N CYS A 80 8.43 1.65 3.38
CA CYS A 80 9.67 1.21 2.76
C CYS A 80 10.44 0.29 3.72
N LEU A 81 9.86 -0.89 3.95
CA LEU A 81 10.42 -1.93 4.82
C LEU A 81 11.52 -2.69 4.09
N PRO A 82 12.45 -3.35 4.81
CA PRO A 82 13.44 -4.22 4.18
C PRO A 82 12.83 -5.27 3.26
N GLN A 83 11.70 -5.88 3.67
CA GLN A 83 10.99 -6.88 2.87
C GLN A 83 10.46 -6.28 1.56
N VAL A 84 9.95 -5.05 1.61
CA VAL A 84 9.46 -4.34 0.42
C VAL A 84 10.63 -4.02 -0.51
N GLY A 85 11.72 -3.49 0.04
CA GLY A 85 12.92 -3.19 -0.74
C GLY A 85 13.48 -4.41 -1.46
N GLU A 86 13.48 -5.56 -0.80
CA GLU A 86 13.94 -6.82 -1.37
C GLU A 86 13.09 -7.24 -2.58
N ILE A 87 11.75 -7.13 -2.45
CA ILE A 87 10.83 -7.45 -3.54
C ILE A 87 11.04 -6.51 -4.73
N LEU A 88 11.25 -5.22 -4.46
CA LEU A 88 11.49 -4.23 -5.52
C LEU A 88 12.74 -4.59 -6.33
N LYS A 89 13.80 -5.04 -5.65
CA LYS A 89 15.03 -5.47 -6.32
C LYS A 89 14.85 -6.76 -7.10
N GLN A 90 14.24 -7.77 -6.50
CA GLN A 90 14.05 -9.07 -7.14
C GLN A 90 13.19 -8.96 -8.40
N LYS A 91 12.15 -8.14 -8.38
CA LYS A 91 11.25 -7.96 -9.51
C LYS A 91 11.69 -6.85 -10.47
N ARG A 92 12.81 -6.19 -10.20
CA ARG A 92 13.34 -5.08 -11.00
C ARG A 92 12.30 -3.99 -11.21
N ILE A 93 11.65 -3.58 -10.12
CA ILE A 93 10.58 -2.58 -10.16
C ILE A 93 11.20 -1.19 -10.37
N ALA A 94 10.69 -0.46 -11.35
CA ALA A 94 11.08 0.91 -11.65
C ALA A 94 10.03 1.92 -11.19
N ASN A 95 8.76 1.51 -11.07
CA ASN A 95 7.66 2.39 -10.72
C ASN A 95 6.85 1.80 -9.57
N VAL A 96 6.57 2.61 -8.56
CA VAL A 96 5.71 2.22 -7.44
C VAL A 96 4.50 3.14 -7.41
N VAL A 97 3.31 2.55 -7.48
CA VAL A 97 2.05 3.28 -7.31
C VAL A 97 1.63 3.12 -5.87
N LEU A 98 1.45 4.24 -5.17
CA LEU A 98 1.06 4.25 -3.76
C LEU A 98 -0.41 4.60 -3.61
N ALA A 99 -1.11 3.86 -2.77
CA ALA A 99 -2.47 4.16 -2.36
C ALA A 99 -2.58 3.94 -0.85
N GLY A 100 -3.35 4.77 -0.16
CA GLY A 100 -3.59 4.55 1.26
C GLY A 100 -3.57 5.81 2.11
N ALA A 101 -3.15 5.66 3.37
CA ALA A 101 -3.22 6.67 4.42
C ALA A 101 -2.00 6.55 5.37
N GLU A 102 -1.63 7.57 6.11
CA GLU A 102 -2.10 8.95 6.01
C GLU A 102 -1.14 9.73 5.11
N THR A 103 -1.67 10.63 4.28
CA THR A 103 -0.87 11.30 3.25
C THR A 103 0.34 12.04 3.81
N HIS A 104 0.18 12.77 4.89
CA HIS A 104 1.24 13.60 5.45
C HIS A 104 2.13 12.88 6.47
N ILE A 105 1.89 11.60 6.74
CA ILE A 105 2.71 10.80 7.65
C ILE A 105 3.24 9.55 6.93
N CYS A 106 2.44 8.47 6.87
CA CYS A 106 2.90 7.21 6.31
C CYS A 106 3.21 7.30 4.82
N MET A 107 2.36 7.99 4.06
CA MET A 107 2.53 8.13 2.62
C MET A 107 3.73 9.00 2.28
N LEU A 108 3.84 10.18 2.91
CA LEU A 108 4.97 11.08 2.65
C LEU A 108 6.30 10.43 3.00
N GLN A 109 6.41 9.80 4.18
CA GLN A 109 7.64 9.15 4.59
C GLN A 109 8.01 8.00 3.65
N THR A 110 7.02 7.24 3.20
CA THR A 110 7.24 6.16 2.23
C THR A 110 7.78 6.69 0.91
N VAL A 111 7.17 7.77 0.39
CA VAL A 111 7.64 8.40 -0.86
C VAL A 111 9.09 8.86 -0.73
N LEU A 112 9.43 9.53 0.37
CA LEU A 112 10.79 10.02 0.59
C LEU A 112 11.80 8.88 0.66
N ASP A 113 11.46 7.80 1.37
CA ASP A 113 12.36 6.65 1.52
C ASP A 113 12.54 5.89 0.19
N LEU A 114 11.47 5.73 -0.59
CA LEU A 114 11.56 5.09 -1.91
C LEU A 114 12.40 5.92 -2.86
N ARG A 115 12.26 7.26 -2.83
CA ARG A 115 13.07 8.15 -3.64
C ARG A 115 14.55 8.05 -3.26
N ALA A 116 14.86 7.99 -1.97
CA ALA A 116 16.23 7.87 -1.49
C ALA A 116 16.88 6.55 -1.86
N ALA A 117 16.08 5.48 -1.98
CA ALA A 117 16.59 4.16 -2.37
C ALA A 117 16.80 4.02 -3.89
N GLY A 118 16.32 4.99 -4.64
CA GLY A 118 16.38 4.92 -6.10
C GLY A 118 15.23 4.18 -6.68
#